data_b7abae7853e5302c2d287128c27ffbaf
#
_entry.id   b7abae7853e5302c2d287128c27ffbaf
#
_cell.length_a   1.000
_cell.length_b   1.000
_cell.length_c   1.000
_cell.angle_alpha   90.00
_cell.angle_beta   90.00
_cell.angle_gamma   90.00
#
_symmetry.space_group_name_H-M   'P 1'
#
loop_
_entity.id
_entity.type
_entity.pdbx_description
1 polymer ?
#
loop_
_entity_poly.entity_id
_entity_poly.type
_entity_poly.pdbx_seq_one_letter_code
_entity_poly.pdbx_strand_id
1 'polypeptide(L)'
;ACATAGATFLLRTTAGPILQTIQHPLVAISALSALAFFLPSLFAGVPAPVLAVAAIRGRAQSEQALGAMYAAGAVGAIAGTLLAGFLFVPWFGSVATLLTIAATYSVAAFICSWLGRASKTEFLSTSLGLAAVLLLSAGAANMQPVCDRESSYYCIRTVTLSESQTPPIRLMVLDHLAHGISGRDTPRVMFTDHTAMLDALPRMRMRRDEFTSFHIGGGSYSVPRAWADRGISGITVAEIDPEVTSKAEEDFWFEPDMATVVHRDARVALWESEARYDVIIGDAFTDIAVPEHLVTLEFFGLVSERLAPGGVFAMNLIDNTGSLDALAAVAATLREIFPSVEVWTEARPPEPNERRVFVLLAGAEDSPVSAIETKAPGEKRFQALDTGYVDEIIEKTDALVLTDDHAPLSHLMGFNPVID
;
A
#
# COMPACT_ATOMS: atom_id res chain seq x y z
N ALA A 1 15.65 -20.53 -16.84
CA ALA A 1 16.26 -19.25 -17.24
C ALA A 1 15.42 -18.54 -18.30
N CYS A 2 15.32 -19.05 -19.55
CA CYS A 2 14.55 -18.39 -20.62
C CYS A 2 13.07 -18.11 -20.24
N ALA A 3 12.40 -19.06 -19.61
CA ALA A 3 11.02 -18.90 -19.15
C ALA A 3 10.90 -17.78 -18.11
N THR A 4 11.84 -17.68 -17.17
CA THR A 4 11.87 -16.64 -16.13
C THR A 4 12.16 -15.26 -16.73
N ALA A 5 13.15 -15.14 -17.62
CA ALA A 5 13.45 -13.88 -18.31
C ALA A 5 12.31 -13.45 -19.24
N GLY A 6 11.64 -14.42 -19.90
CA GLY A 6 10.50 -14.16 -20.78
C GLY A 6 9.19 -13.81 -20.05
N ALA A 7 9.04 -14.24 -18.79
CA ALA A 7 7.82 -14.02 -18.02
C ALA A 7 7.47 -12.53 -17.87
N THR A 8 8.48 -11.70 -17.56
CA THR A 8 8.32 -10.25 -17.43
C THR A 8 7.87 -9.60 -18.74
N PHE A 9 8.50 -10.02 -19.85
CA PHE A 9 8.15 -9.53 -21.18
C PHE A 9 6.73 -9.94 -21.59
N LEU A 10 6.38 -11.23 -21.38
CA LEU A 10 5.05 -11.75 -21.65
C LEU A 10 3.98 -11.03 -20.83
N LEU A 11 4.19 -10.88 -19.54
CA LEU A 11 3.24 -10.22 -18.66
C LEU A 11 2.97 -8.78 -19.14
N ARG A 12 4.02 -8.00 -19.41
CA ARG A 12 3.89 -6.61 -19.86
C ARG A 12 3.19 -6.45 -21.21
N THR A 13 3.39 -7.39 -22.11
CA THR A 13 2.78 -7.31 -23.45
C THR A 13 1.36 -7.84 -23.49
N THR A 14 0.99 -8.76 -22.59
CA THR A 14 -0.31 -9.46 -22.63
C THR A 14 -1.27 -9.03 -21.53
N ALA A 15 -0.80 -8.35 -20.46
CA ALA A 15 -1.68 -7.95 -19.36
C ALA A 15 -2.83 -7.05 -19.83
N GLY A 16 -2.54 -6.01 -20.60
CA GLY A 16 -3.58 -5.12 -21.14
C GLY A 16 -4.65 -5.85 -21.95
N PRO A 17 -4.30 -6.61 -23.01
CA PRO A 17 -5.25 -7.42 -23.75
C PRO A 17 -6.05 -8.42 -22.91
N ILE A 18 -5.42 -9.07 -21.94
CA ILE A 18 -6.11 -10.05 -21.07
C ILE A 18 -7.15 -9.34 -20.19
N LEU A 19 -6.77 -8.22 -19.55
CA LEU A 19 -7.68 -7.45 -18.70
C LEU A 19 -8.84 -6.81 -19.47
N GLN A 20 -8.62 -6.46 -20.75
CA GLN A 20 -9.70 -5.95 -21.61
C GLN A 20 -10.65 -7.06 -22.11
N THR A 21 -10.17 -8.28 -22.22
CA THR A 21 -10.94 -9.38 -22.80
C THR A 21 -11.66 -10.20 -21.72
N ILE A 22 -11.03 -10.41 -20.58
CA ILE A 22 -11.54 -11.22 -19.47
C ILE A 22 -12.14 -10.27 -18.44
N GLN A 23 -13.45 -10.16 -18.41
CA GLN A 23 -14.17 -9.27 -17.49
C GLN A 23 -14.22 -9.80 -16.05
N HIS A 24 -14.10 -11.12 -15.85
CA HIS A 24 -14.14 -11.70 -14.52
C HIS A 24 -12.77 -11.59 -13.82
N PRO A 25 -12.63 -10.82 -12.72
CA PRO A 25 -11.34 -10.50 -12.10
C PRO A 25 -10.53 -11.72 -11.71
N LEU A 26 -11.15 -12.72 -11.07
CA LEU A 26 -10.45 -13.95 -10.63
C LEU A 26 -9.90 -14.76 -11.82
N VAL A 27 -10.64 -14.79 -12.93
CA VAL A 27 -10.18 -15.48 -14.14
C VAL A 27 -9.02 -14.74 -14.78
N ALA A 28 -9.09 -13.39 -14.85
CA ALA A 28 -8.03 -12.55 -15.38
C ALA A 28 -6.74 -12.69 -14.54
N ILE A 29 -6.84 -12.59 -13.22
CA ILE A 29 -5.69 -12.78 -12.32
C ILE A 29 -5.10 -14.19 -12.45
N SER A 30 -5.95 -15.22 -12.49
CA SER A 30 -5.50 -16.61 -12.66
C SER A 30 -4.78 -16.82 -13.98
N ALA A 31 -5.29 -16.24 -15.07
CA ALA A 31 -4.68 -16.31 -16.39
C ALA A 31 -3.32 -15.59 -16.43
N LEU A 32 -3.23 -14.38 -15.86
CA LEU A 32 -1.99 -13.64 -15.77
C LEU A 32 -0.95 -14.36 -14.90
N SER A 33 -1.37 -14.89 -13.75
CA SER A 33 -0.50 -15.67 -12.86
C SER A 33 0.00 -16.95 -13.54
N ALA A 34 -0.87 -17.66 -14.22
CA ALA A 34 -0.48 -18.86 -14.98
C ALA A 34 0.51 -18.51 -16.10
N LEU A 35 0.27 -17.43 -16.84
CA LEU A 35 1.15 -16.98 -17.92
C LEU A 35 2.55 -16.60 -17.40
N ALA A 36 2.60 -15.89 -16.27
CA ALA A 36 3.86 -15.41 -15.70
C ALA A 36 4.66 -16.51 -15.00
N PHE A 37 3.99 -17.41 -14.26
CA PHE A 37 4.66 -18.29 -13.31
C PHE A 37 4.62 -19.78 -13.66
N PHE A 38 3.68 -20.23 -14.50
CA PHE A 38 3.55 -21.67 -14.78
C PHE A 38 4.80 -22.27 -15.42
N LEU A 39 5.30 -21.69 -16.50
CA LEU A 39 6.49 -22.21 -17.21
C LEU A 39 7.77 -22.06 -16.35
N PRO A 40 8.06 -20.91 -15.73
CA PRO A 40 9.20 -20.80 -14.82
C PRO A 40 9.17 -21.85 -13.70
N SER A 41 8.03 -22.04 -13.04
CA SER A 41 7.88 -23.01 -11.93
C SER A 41 8.01 -24.46 -12.41
N LEU A 42 7.42 -24.79 -13.56
CA LEU A 42 7.54 -26.13 -14.17
C LEU A 42 9.00 -26.48 -14.41
N PHE A 43 9.75 -25.59 -15.07
CA PHE A 43 11.18 -25.82 -15.34
C PHE A 43 12.06 -25.78 -14.08
N ALA A 44 11.72 -24.96 -13.09
CA ALA A 44 12.41 -24.91 -11.81
C ALA A 44 12.25 -26.23 -11.01
N GLY A 45 11.13 -26.94 -11.19
CA GLY A 45 10.87 -28.22 -10.56
C GLY A 45 11.66 -29.39 -11.15
N VAL A 46 12.16 -29.31 -12.39
CA VAL A 46 12.85 -30.42 -13.08
C VAL A 46 14.21 -30.80 -12.46
N PRO A 47 15.10 -29.87 -12.03
CA PRO A 47 16.40 -30.23 -11.50
C PRO A 47 16.36 -31.10 -10.25
N ALA A 48 15.43 -30.88 -9.34
CA ALA A 48 15.37 -31.60 -8.07
C ALA A 48 15.20 -33.14 -8.24
N PRO A 49 14.22 -33.68 -8.99
CA PRO A 49 14.13 -35.13 -9.19
C PRO A 49 15.31 -35.70 -9.99
N VAL A 50 15.86 -34.95 -10.94
CA VAL A 50 17.05 -35.40 -11.69
C VAL A 50 18.27 -35.54 -10.78
N LEU A 51 18.51 -34.54 -9.93
CA LEU A 51 19.58 -34.57 -8.93
C LEU A 51 19.37 -35.69 -7.90
N ALA A 52 18.12 -35.96 -7.49
CA ALA A 52 17.77 -37.05 -6.58
C ALA A 52 18.19 -38.40 -7.19
N VAL A 53 17.80 -38.66 -8.43
CA VAL A 53 18.19 -39.92 -9.13
C VAL A 53 19.70 -40.00 -9.29
N ALA A 54 20.38 -38.90 -9.61
CA ALA A 54 21.85 -38.88 -9.75
C ALA A 54 22.55 -39.12 -8.39
N ALA A 55 22.01 -38.56 -7.31
CA ALA A 55 22.57 -38.75 -5.94
C ALA A 55 22.42 -40.17 -5.43
N ILE A 56 21.36 -40.89 -5.80
CA ILE A 56 21.10 -42.28 -5.42
C ILE A 56 21.97 -43.24 -6.26
N ARG A 57 22.17 -42.94 -7.54
CA ARG A 57 22.97 -43.79 -8.43
C ARG A 57 24.44 -43.76 -8.04
N GLY A 58 24.98 -44.86 -7.56
CA GLY A 58 26.41 -45.04 -7.28
C GLY A 58 26.89 -44.78 -5.85
N ARG A 59 25.97 -44.60 -4.89
CA ARG A 59 26.33 -44.48 -3.45
C ARG A 59 25.83 -45.64 -2.62
N ALA A 60 26.68 -46.13 -1.73
CA ALA A 60 26.35 -47.21 -0.76
C ALA A 60 25.32 -46.74 0.31
N GLN A 61 25.14 -45.42 0.49
CA GLN A 61 24.24 -44.81 1.47
C GLN A 61 23.26 -43.87 0.78
N SER A 62 22.39 -44.44 -0.03
CA SER A 62 21.37 -43.69 -0.81
C SER A 62 20.43 -42.88 0.06
N GLU A 63 20.11 -43.34 1.26
CA GLU A 63 19.19 -42.67 2.20
C GLU A 63 19.78 -41.36 2.73
N GLN A 64 21.07 -41.36 3.10
CA GLN A 64 21.73 -40.12 3.55
C GLN A 64 21.84 -39.08 2.41
N ALA A 65 22.12 -39.52 1.19
CA ALA A 65 22.18 -38.61 0.03
C ALA A 65 20.84 -37.98 -0.25
N LEU A 66 19.75 -38.74 -0.16
CA LEU A 66 18.39 -38.25 -0.32
C LEU A 66 18.00 -37.26 0.79
N GLY A 67 18.29 -37.62 2.06
CA GLY A 67 18.05 -36.76 3.21
C GLY A 67 18.79 -35.43 3.13
N ALA A 68 20.07 -35.45 2.74
CA ALA A 68 20.88 -34.23 2.56
C ALA A 68 20.34 -33.35 1.45
N MET A 69 19.83 -33.93 0.36
CA MET A 69 19.24 -33.18 -0.75
C MET A 69 17.93 -32.51 -0.36
N TYR A 70 17.03 -33.20 0.36
CA TYR A 70 15.81 -32.60 0.88
C TYR A 70 16.10 -31.49 1.89
N ALA A 71 17.05 -31.70 2.80
CA ALA A 71 17.48 -30.68 3.74
C ALA A 71 18.04 -29.45 3.05
N ALA A 72 18.92 -29.64 2.03
CA ALA A 72 19.43 -28.53 1.22
C ALA A 72 18.33 -27.80 0.46
N GLY A 73 17.34 -28.54 -0.07
CA GLY A 73 16.17 -27.96 -0.73
C GLY A 73 15.32 -27.11 0.20
N ALA A 74 15.08 -27.60 1.43
CA ALA A 74 14.31 -26.87 2.44
C ALA A 74 15.04 -25.58 2.89
N VAL A 75 16.35 -25.68 3.18
CA VAL A 75 17.17 -24.51 3.52
C VAL A 75 17.20 -23.51 2.37
N GLY A 76 17.36 -23.99 1.14
CA GLY A 76 17.35 -23.15 -0.06
C GLY A 76 16.01 -22.45 -0.27
N ALA A 77 14.89 -23.13 -0.03
CA ALA A 77 13.56 -22.53 -0.13
C ALA A 77 13.35 -21.42 0.90
N ILE A 78 13.69 -21.66 2.17
CA ILE A 78 13.61 -20.66 3.24
C ILE A 78 14.50 -19.46 2.94
N ALA A 79 15.78 -19.72 2.63
CA ALA A 79 16.72 -18.66 2.29
C ALA A 79 16.26 -17.86 1.06
N GLY A 80 15.80 -18.55 0.02
CA GLY A 80 15.31 -17.89 -1.20
C GLY A 80 14.09 -17.00 -0.95
N THR A 81 13.13 -17.44 -0.15
CA THR A 81 11.95 -16.65 0.22
C THR A 81 12.34 -15.40 1.02
N LEU A 82 13.19 -15.57 2.04
CA LEU A 82 13.66 -14.44 2.86
C LEU A 82 14.48 -13.44 2.02
N LEU A 83 15.41 -13.92 1.21
CA LEU A 83 16.22 -13.07 0.35
C LEU A 83 15.37 -12.34 -0.70
N ALA A 84 14.38 -13.01 -1.30
CA ALA A 84 13.50 -12.37 -2.26
C ALA A 84 12.67 -11.25 -1.62
N GLY A 85 12.02 -11.53 -0.48
CA GLY A 85 11.12 -10.56 0.16
C GLY A 85 11.85 -9.42 0.88
N PHE A 86 12.97 -9.68 1.54
CA PHE A 86 13.64 -8.66 2.38
C PHE A 86 14.89 -8.04 1.76
N LEU A 87 15.44 -8.62 0.69
CA LEU A 87 16.66 -8.09 0.07
C LEU A 87 16.46 -7.75 -1.41
N PHE A 88 16.07 -8.75 -2.23
CA PHE A 88 16.12 -8.55 -3.67
C PHE A 88 15.00 -7.62 -4.18
N VAL A 89 13.76 -7.85 -3.80
CA VAL A 89 12.63 -7.02 -4.26
C VAL A 89 12.76 -5.60 -3.73
N PRO A 90 13.00 -5.35 -2.42
CA PRO A 90 13.13 -3.99 -1.91
C PRO A 90 14.31 -3.19 -2.47
N TRP A 91 15.43 -3.84 -2.78
CA TRP A 91 16.65 -3.15 -3.19
C TRP A 91 16.82 -3.04 -4.70
N PHE A 92 16.33 -4.02 -5.45
CA PHE A 92 16.55 -4.12 -6.89
C PHE A 92 15.24 -4.06 -7.70
N GLY A 93 14.12 -4.19 -7.04
CA GLY A 93 12.80 -4.29 -7.67
C GLY A 93 12.51 -5.68 -8.26
N SER A 94 11.26 -5.90 -8.60
CA SER A 94 10.75 -7.19 -9.07
C SER A 94 11.40 -7.65 -10.39
N VAL A 95 11.59 -6.71 -11.32
CA VAL A 95 12.16 -7.04 -12.64
C VAL A 95 13.62 -7.48 -12.52
N ALA A 96 14.45 -6.70 -11.81
CA ALA A 96 15.86 -7.05 -11.64
C ALA A 96 16.04 -8.34 -10.82
N THR A 97 15.14 -8.61 -9.87
CA THR A 97 15.11 -9.88 -9.12
C THR A 97 14.87 -11.07 -10.04
N LEU A 98 13.86 -10.99 -10.93
CA LEU A 98 13.57 -12.05 -11.89
C LEU A 98 14.73 -12.26 -12.89
N LEU A 99 15.35 -11.17 -13.35
CA LEU A 99 16.53 -11.25 -14.22
C LEU A 99 17.75 -11.86 -13.51
N THR A 100 17.94 -11.55 -12.22
CA THR A 100 19.00 -12.16 -11.39
C THR A 100 18.78 -13.66 -11.23
N ILE A 101 17.55 -14.12 -11.02
CA ILE A 101 17.18 -15.53 -10.98
C ILE A 101 17.49 -16.20 -12.33
N ALA A 102 17.09 -15.57 -13.43
CA ALA A 102 17.35 -16.09 -14.77
C ALA A 102 18.85 -16.19 -15.08
N ALA A 103 19.62 -15.19 -14.66
CA ALA A 103 21.09 -15.21 -14.76
C ALA A 103 21.71 -16.33 -13.93
N THR A 104 21.25 -16.52 -12.69
CA THR A 104 21.74 -17.58 -11.79
C THR A 104 21.50 -18.97 -12.39
N TYR A 105 20.30 -19.24 -12.92
CA TYR A 105 20.02 -20.49 -13.63
C TYR A 105 20.86 -20.67 -14.88
N SER A 106 21.17 -19.59 -15.61
CA SER A 106 22.01 -19.65 -16.82
C SER A 106 23.46 -19.97 -16.47
N VAL A 107 24.00 -19.34 -15.42
CA VAL A 107 25.35 -19.63 -14.92
C VAL A 107 25.43 -21.06 -14.39
N ALA A 108 24.46 -21.53 -13.64
CA ALA A 108 24.41 -22.91 -13.14
C ALA A 108 24.37 -23.91 -14.33
N ALA A 109 23.56 -23.67 -15.35
CA ALA A 109 23.50 -24.51 -16.54
C ALA A 109 24.85 -24.55 -17.28
N PHE A 110 25.51 -23.39 -17.42
CA PHE A 110 26.85 -23.31 -18.05
C PHE A 110 27.91 -24.08 -17.27
N ILE A 111 27.95 -23.92 -15.94
CA ILE A 111 28.86 -24.65 -15.05
C ILE A 111 28.62 -26.18 -15.16
N CYS A 112 27.34 -26.60 -15.11
CA CYS A 112 27.01 -28.02 -15.25
C CYS A 112 27.42 -28.58 -16.62
N SER A 113 27.22 -27.85 -17.69
CA SER A 113 27.66 -28.24 -19.04
C SER A 113 29.17 -28.35 -19.17
N TRP A 114 29.89 -27.44 -18.53
CA TRP A 114 31.38 -27.43 -18.55
C TRP A 114 31.95 -28.59 -17.70
N LEU A 115 31.49 -28.76 -16.49
CA LEU A 115 31.92 -29.84 -15.58
C LEU A 115 31.48 -31.23 -16.06
N GLY A 116 30.31 -31.33 -16.67
CA GLY A 116 29.76 -32.57 -17.22
C GLY A 116 30.40 -33.00 -18.55
N ARG A 117 31.35 -32.21 -19.08
CA ARG A 117 31.93 -32.44 -20.41
C ARG A 117 30.87 -32.67 -21.47
N ALA A 118 29.88 -31.77 -21.51
CA ALA A 118 28.78 -31.82 -22.46
C ALA A 118 29.24 -31.97 -23.90
N SER A 119 28.42 -32.65 -24.68
CA SER A 119 28.63 -32.77 -26.14
C SER A 119 28.59 -31.39 -26.81
N LYS A 120 29.17 -31.27 -28.03
CA LYS A 120 29.15 -30.00 -28.77
C LYS A 120 27.73 -29.46 -28.99
N THR A 121 26.75 -30.36 -29.18
CA THR A 121 25.34 -29.98 -29.36
C THR A 121 24.71 -29.46 -28.07
N GLU A 122 24.99 -30.08 -26.92
CA GLU A 122 24.51 -29.62 -25.61
C GLU A 122 25.13 -28.30 -25.21
N PHE A 123 26.46 -28.12 -25.48
CA PHE A 123 27.14 -26.86 -25.24
C PHE A 123 26.58 -25.73 -26.12
N LEU A 124 26.29 -26.02 -27.38
CA LEU A 124 25.66 -25.06 -28.29
C LEU A 124 24.27 -24.68 -27.83
N SER A 125 23.47 -25.64 -27.40
CA SER A 125 22.10 -25.36 -26.89
C SER A 125 22.12 -24.50 -25.61
N THR A 126 23.08 -24.76 -24.70
CA THR A 126 23.28 -23.95 -23.49
C THR A 126 23.71 -22.52 -23.83
N SER A 127 24.59 -22.38 -24.80
CA SER A 127 25.08 -21.06 -25.26
C SER A 127 23.95 -20.25 -25.95
N LEU A 128 23.13 -20.90 -26.77
CA LEU A 128 21.93 -20.27 -27.37
C LEU A 128 20.89 -19.88 -26.31
N GLY A 129 20.71 -20.73 -25.30
CA GLY A 129 19.85 -20.41 -24.15
C GLY A 129 20.35 -19.18 -23.38
N LEU A 130 21.65 -19.08 -23.14
CA LEU A 130 22.26 -17.91 -22.50
C LEU A 130 22.07 -16.64 -23.35
N ALA A 131 22.31 -16.73 -24.67
CA ALA A 131 22.06 -15.61 -25.57
C ALA A 131 20.59 -15.17 -25.58
N ALA A 132 19.66 -16.10 -25.54
CA ALA A 132 18.24 -15.80 -25.45
C ALA A 132 17.89 -15.11 -24.12
N VAL A 133 18.45 -15.55 -23.00
CA VAL A 133 18.27 -14.86 -21.68
C VAL A 133 18.80 -13.44 -21.75
N LEU A 134 19.99 -13.23 -22.31
CA LEU A 134 20.57 -11.88 -22.43
C LEU A 134 19.72 -10.97 -23.31
N LEU A 135 19.19 -11.47 -24.43
CA LEU A 135 18.29 -10.70 -25.30
C LEU A 135 16.97 -10.35 -24.62
N LEU A 136 16.34 -11.34 -23.95
CA LEU A 136 15.09 -11.11 -23.19
C LEU A 136 15.32 -10.14 -22.03
N SER A 137 16.45 -10.27 -21.34
CA SER A 137 16.82 -9.35 -20.24
C SER A 137 17.05 -7.93 -20.75
N ALA A 138 17.77 -7.76 -21.86
CA ALA A 138 17.94 -6.46 -22.49
C ALA A 138 16.61 -5.87 -22.97
N GLY A 139 15.72 -6.70 -23.53
CA GLY A 139 14.37 -6.30 -23.91
C GLY A 139 13.56 -5.83 -22.71
N ALA A 140 13.56 -6.57 -21.60
CA ALA A 140 12.85 -6.21 -20.38
C ALA A 140 13.40 -4.94 -19.72
N ALA A 141 14.72 -4.76 -19.72
CA ALA A 141 15.40 -3.58 -19.18
C ALA A 141 15.09 -2.28 -19.98
N ASN A 142 14.82 -2.40 -21.28
CA ASN A 142 14.45 -1.27 -22.13
C ASN A 142 12.95 -0.94 -22.11
N MET A 143 12.11 -1.73 -21.44
CA MET A 143 10.69 -1.39 -21.26
C MET A 143 10.56 -0.33 -20.17
N GLN A 144 9.63 0.62 -20.39
CA GLN A 144 9.34 1.60 -19.34
C GLN A 144 8.93 0.90 -18.04
N PRO A 145 9.46 1.31 -16.89
CA PRO A 145 9.09 0.73 -15.61
C PRO A 145 7.60 0.96 -15.36
N VAL A 146 6.96 0.01 -14.69
CA VAL A 146 5.54 0.15 -14.27
C VAL A 146 5.46 1.13 -13.11
N CYS A 147 6.45 1.09 -12.21
CA CYS A 147 6.58 1.97 -11.06
C CYS A 147 7.69 2.97 -11.32
N ASP A 148 7.55 4.21 -10.89
CA ASP A 148 8.66 5.16 -10.85
C ASP A 148 9.66 4.72 -9.78
N ARG A 149 9.12 4.16 -8.68
CA ARG A 149 9.90 3.59 -7.58
C ARG A 149 9.15 2.37 -7.01
N GLU A 150 9.88 1.31 -6.75
CA GLU A 150 9.37 0.10 -6.12
C GLU A 150 10.02 -0.04 -4.74
N SER A 151 9.19 -0.11 -3.70
CA SER A 151 9.62 -0.24 -2.31
C SER A 151 9.28 -1.61 -1.73
N SER A 152 9.53 -1.79 -0.43
CA SER A 152 9.06 -2.97 0.31
C SER A 152 7.54 -3.02 0.48
N TYR A 153 6.87 -1.89 0.27
CA TYR A 153 5.45 -1.72 0.53
C TYR A 153 4.65 -1.48 -0.74
N TYR A 154 5.14 -0.61 -1.65
CA TYR A 154 4.34 -0.09 -2.76
C TYR A 154 5.10 0.00 -4.08
N CYS A 155 4.34 -0.06 -5.16
CA CYS A 155 4.71 0.44 -6.49
C CYS A 155 4.29 1.91 -6.56
N ILE A 156 5.24 2.82 -6.43
CA ILE A 156 4.98 4.26 -6.33
C ILE A 156 5.08 4.89 -7.72
N ARG A 157 4.06 5.68 -8.10
CA ARG A 157 4.03 6.41 -9.37
C ARG A 157 3.56 7.83 -9.15
N THR A 158 4.13 8.75 -9.93
CA THR A 158 3.68 10.13 -10.04
C THR A 158 2.98 10.34 -11.38
N VAL A 159 1.75 10.81 -11.34
CA VAL A 159 0.98 11.16 -12.54
C VAL A 159 0.79 12.67 -12.59
N THR A 160 1.26 13.31 -13.67
CA THR A 160 1.00 14.72 -13.90
C THR A 160 -0.42 14.88 -14.43
N LEU A 161 -1.29 15.53 -13.66
CA LEU A 161 -2.70 15.72 -14.02
C LEU A 161 -2.90 16.90 -14.97
N SER A 162 -1.99 17.88 -14.97
CA SER A 162 -2.06 19.01 -15.88
C SER A 162 -0.66 19.48 -16.26
N GLU A 163 -0.30 19.29 -17.52
CA GLU A 163 0.92 19.84 -18.11
C GLU A 163 0.72 21.29 -18.58
N SER A 164 -0.50 21.65 -18.93
CA SER A 164 -0.85 22.97 -19.50
C SER A 164 -1.27 24.01 -18.45
N GLN A 165 -1.46 23.60 -17.20
CA GLN A 165 -1.77 24.53 -16.11
C GLN A 165 -0.48 24.88 -15.35
N THR A 166 -0.24 26.15 -15.19
CA THR A 166 0.76 26.69 -14.27
C THR A 166 0.01 27.16 -13.03
N PRO A 167 0.20 26.57 -11.86
CA PRO A 167 1.23 25.58 -11.45
C PRO A 167 0.87 24.12 -11.79
N PRO A 168 1.87 23.23 -11.92
CA PRO A 168 1.62 21.82 -12.15
C PRO A 168 0.94 21.15 -10.96
N ILE A 169 0.02 20.23 -11.27
CA ILE A 169 -0.70 19.38 -10.30
C ILE A 169 -0.28 17.94 -10.52
N ARG A 170 0.09 17.25 -9.45
CA ARG A 170 0.54 15.87 -9.48
C ARG A 170 -0.29 14.99 -8.55
N LEU A 171 -0.52 13.76 -9.00
CA LEU A 171 -1.19 12.70 -8.28
C LEU A 171 -0.16 11.63 -7.89
N MET A 172 -0.10 11.27 -6.62
CA MET A 172 0.61 10.09 -6.12
C MET A 172 -0.28 8.87 -6.22
N VAL A 173 0.22 7.84 -6.89
CA VAL A 173 -0.43 6.54 -7.00
C VAL A 173 0.44 5.51 -6.31
N LEU A 174 -0.10 4.83 -5.30
CA LEU A 174 0.52 3.69 -4.65
C LEU A 174 -0.23 2.44 -5.12
N ASP A 175 0.50 1.54 -5.76
CA ASP A 175 -0.02 0.37 -6.47
C ASP A 175 -1.05 0.76 -7.54
N HIS A 176 -2.33 0.72 -7.25
CA HIS A 176 -3.41 1.05 -8.19
C HIS A 176 -4.34 2.17 -7.68
N LEU A 177 -4.08 2.71 -6.48
CA LEU A 177 -4.93 3.73 -5.86
C LEU A 177 -4.29 5.11 -5.81
N ALA A 178 -5.14 6.12 -5.93
CA ALA A 178 -4.80 7.52 -5.74
C ALA A 178 -4.66 7.84 -4.24
N HIS A 179 -3.46 8.20 -3.80
CA HIS A 179 -3.16 8.47 -2.39
C HIS A 179 -2.98 9.95 -2.04
N GLY A 180 -2.96 10.83 -3.02
CA GLY A 180 -2.92 12.25 -2.76
C GLY A 180 -2.63 13.07 -4.00
N ILE A 181 -3.13 14.29 -4.01
CA ILE A 181 -2.95 15.25 -5.10
C ILE A 181 -2.43 16.55 -4.51
N SER A 182 -1.34 17.06 -5.07
CA SER A 182 -0.75 18.34 -4.66
C SER A 182 -0.50 19.25 -5.86
N GLY A 183 -0.63 20.56 -5.65
CA GLY A 183 -0.23 21.60 -6.59
C GLY A 183 1.01 22.35 -6.09
N ARG A 184 1.94 22.70 -6.99
CA ARG A 184 3.22 23.34 -6.63
C ARG A 184 3.02 24.61 -5.79
N ASP A 185 2.32 25.56 -6.35
CA ASP A 185 2.23 26.92 -5.77
C ASP A 185 0.90 27.12 -5.01
N THR A 186 0.23 26.02 -4.70
CA THR A 186 -1.05 25.99 -4.00
C THR A 186 -1.06 25.01 -2.82
N PRO A 187 -0.14 25.16 -1.85
CA PRO A 187 0.03 24.20 -0.74
C PRO A 187 -1.25 24.04 0.09
N ARG A 188 -2.12 25.07 0.14
CA ARG A 188 -3.35 25.06 0.94
C ARG A 188 -4.58 24.55 0.19
N VAL A 189 -4.43 24.20 -1.10
CA VAL A 189 -5.55 23.65 -1.89
C VAL A 189 -5.57 22.14 -1.75
N MET A 190 -6.68 21.63 -1.21
CA MET A 190 -6.92 20.20 -1.06
C MET A 190 -7.74 19.71 -2.25
N PHE A 191 -7.16 18.78 -3.03
CA PHE A 191 -7.77 18.32 -4.28
C PHE A 191 -8.69 17.09 -4.09
N THR A 192 -8.69 16.49 -2.91
CA THR A 192 -9.54 15.33 -2.57
C THR A 192 -10.39 15.64 -1.36
N ASP A 193 -11.54 14.96 -1.24
CA ASP A 193 -12.51 15.22 -0.18
C ASP A 193 -11.96 14.89 1.21
N HIS A 194 -11.25 13.76 1.34
CA HIS A 194 -10.63 13.41 2.62
C HIS A 194 -9.60 14.43 3.06
N THR A 195 -8.68 14.86 2.17
CA THR A 195 -7.67 15.86 2.54
C THR A 195 -8.30 17.21 2.88
N ALA A 196 -9.38 17.59 2.19
CA ALA A 196 -10.12 18.81 2.50
C ALA A 196 -10.75 18.77 3.91
N MET A 197 -11.36 17.65 4.27
CA MET A 197 -11.92 17.45 5.60
C MET A 197 -10.82 17.33 6.68
N LEU A 198 -9.75 16.55 6.42
CA LEU A 198 -8.63 16.39 7.35
C LEU A 198 -7.84 17.69 7.56
N ASP A 199 -7.76 18.58 6.56
CA ASP A 199 -7.20 19.92 6.75
C ASP A 199 -8.12 20.82 7.58
N ALA A 200 -9.42 20.85 7.27
CA ALA A 200 -10.32 21.86 7.79
C ALA A 200 -10.92 21.52 9.16
N LEU A 201 -11.35 20.28 9.38
CA LEU A 201 -12.09 19.88 10.59
C LEU A 201 -11.25 19.99 11.87
N PRO A 202 -9.99 19.47 11.92
CA PRO A 202 -9.16 19.64 13.12
C PRO A 202 -8.87 21.12 13.42
N ARG A 203 -8.55 21.94 12.41
CA ARG A 203 -8.32 23.37 12.61
C ARG A 203 -9.55 24.11 13.13
N MET A 204 -10.71 23.75 12.62
CA MET A 204 -11.99 24.28 13.10
C MET A 204 -12.24 23.94 14.57
N ARG A 205 -11.89 22.72 14.99
CA ARG A 205 -12.01 22.26 16.38
C ARG A 205 -11.01 22.97 17.29
N MET A 206 -9.76 23.11 16.87
CA MET A 206 -8.70 23.75 17.67
C MET A 206 -8.96 25.24 17.91
N ARG A 207 -9.61 25.94 16.99
CA ARG A 207 -9.89 27.40 17.09
C ARG A 207 -8.66 28.27 17.42
N ARG A 208 -7.47 27.78 17.07
CA ARG A 208 -6.18 28.45 17.24
C ARG A 208 -5.25 28.04 16.11
N ASP A 209 -4.31 28.91 15.77
CA ASP A 209 -3.36 28.68 14.67
C ASP A 209 -2.10 27.94 15.14
N GLU A 210 -1.85 27.88 16.45
CA GLU A 210 -0.72 27.16 17.03
C GLU A 210 -1.20 25.88 17.70
N PHE A 211 -0.79 24.73 17.18
CA PHE A 211 -1.06 23.41 17.76
C PHE A 211 -0.05 22.38 17.24
N THR A 212 0.15 21.32 17.98
CA THR A 212 0.98 20.19 17.59
C THR A 212 0.16 19.08 16.96
N SER A 213 0.75 18.35 16.02
CA SER A 213 0.04 17.26 15.35
C SER A 213 0.88 16.02 15.10
N PHE A 214 0.18 14.87 15.07
CA PHE A 214 0.73 13.60 14.67
C PHE A 214 -0.10 13.03 13.52
N HIS A 215 0.54 12.74 12.39
CA HIS A 215 -0.10 12.20 11.20
C HIS A 215 0.29 10.74 11.02
N ILE A 216 -0.70 9.87 10.87
CA ILE A 216 -0.57 8.45 10.58
C ILE A 216 -0.71 8.29 9.07
N GLY A 217 0.43 8.06 8.40
CA GLY A 217 0.55 8.09 6.95
C GLY A 217 0.94 9.47 6.41
N GLY A 218 1.83 9.49 5.44
CA GLY A 218 2.29 10.70 4.77
C GLY A 218 1.66 10.89 3.39
N GLY A 219 1.65 9.83 2.60
CA GLY A 219 1.19 9.89 1.21
C GLY A 219 1.88 11.02 0.43
N SER A 220 1.11 11.89 -0.23
CA SER A 220 1.66 13.09 -0.89
C SER A 220 1.97 14.25 0.07
N TYR A 221 1.86 14.07 1.38
CA TYR A 221 2.08 15.08 2.42
C TYR A 221 1.23 16.36 2.25
N SER A 222 0.07 16.25 1.63
CA SER A 222 -0.78 17.43 1.30
C SER A 222 -1.19 18.21 2.56
N VAL A 223 -1.67 17.52 3.61
CA VAL A 223 -2.11 18.17 4.85
C VAL A 223 -0.93 18.71 5.67
N PRO A 224 0.14 17.94 5.95
CA PRO A 224 1.33 18.46 6.61
C PRO A 224 1.92 19.69 5.92
N ARG A 225 2.04 19.65 4.59
CA ARG A 225 2.55 20.75 3.78
C ARG A 225 1.67 22.01 3.89
N ALA A 226 0.35 21.84 3.84
CA ALA A 226 -0.59 22.95 4.00
C ALA A 226 -0.52 23.58 5.38
N TRP A 227 -0.32 22.76 6.41
CA TRP A 227 -0.21 23.26 7.78
C TRP A 227 1.11 23.98 8.03
N ALA A 228 2.21 23.44 7.51
CA ALA A 228 3.51 24.13 7.55
C ALA A 228 3.46 25.50 6.84
N ASP A 229 2.82 25.58 5.66
CA ASP A 229 2.62 26.84 4.92
C ASP A 229 1.72 27.85 5.67
N ARG A 230 0.86 27.38 6.58
CA ARG A 230 0.10 28.25 7.50
C ARG A 230 0.89 28.69 8.73
N GLY A 231 2.10 28.20 8.92
CA GLY A 231 2.93 28.47 10.09
C GLY A 231 2.63 27.58 11.29
N ILE A 232 1.83 26.51 11.11
CA ILE A 232 1.64 25.49 12.14
C ILE A 232 2.93 24.69 12.27
N SER A 233 3.48 24.64 13.46
CA SER A 233 4.72 23.95 13.79
C SER A 233 4.46 22.71 14.66
N GLY A 234 5.49 21.88 14.86
CA GLY A 234 5.34 20.68 15.68
C GLY A 234 4.53 19.59 14.99
N ILE A 235 4.67 19.50 13.66
CA ILE A 235 4.06 18.46 12.84
C ILE A 235 4.97 17.23 12.87
N THR A 236 4.43 16.08 13.28
CA THR A 236 5.10 14.78 13.20
C THR A 236 4.32 13.87 12.24
N VAL A 237 5.02 13.17 11.37
CA VAL A 237 4.42 12.23 10.43
C VAL A 237 5.06 10.86 10.61
N ALA A 238 4.27 9.85 10.92
CA ALA A 238 4.68 8.45 10.89
C ALA A 238 4.34 7.85 9.53
N GLU A 239 5.35 7.69 8.69
CA GLU A 239 5.26 7.07 7.38
C GLU A 239 6.08 5.78 7.38
N ILE A 240 5.44 4.67 7.07
CA ILE A 240 6.10 3.36 7.14
C ILE A 240 7.10 3.17 6.00
N ASP A 241 6.86 3.81 4.86
CA ASP A 241 7.67 3.65 3.66
C ASP A 241 8.57 4.88 3.40
N PRO A 242 9.89 4.78 3.61
CA PRO A 242 10.82 5.87 3.31
C PRO A 242 10.77 6.33 1.84
N GLU A 243 10.41 5.43 0.92
CA GLU A 243 10.34 5.73 -0.50
C GLU A 243 9.14 6.63 -0.86
N VAL A 244 8.04 6.53 -0.09
CA VAL A 244 6.90 7.45 -0.20
C VAL A 244 7.32 8.86 0.20
N THR A 245 8.06 9.01 1.31
CA THR A 245 8.59 10.30 1.72
C THR A 245 9.56 10.88 0.69
N SER A 246 10.52 10.08 0.23
CA SER A 246 11.47 10.51 -0.81
C SER A 246 10.75 10.97 -2.09
N LYS A 247 9.67 10.28 -2.47
CA LYS A 247 8.88 10.65 -3.64
C LYS A 247 8.04 11.91 -3.41
N ALA A 248 7.59 12.14 -2.18
CA ALA A 248 6.89 13.37 -1.80
C ALA A 248 7.83 14.59 -1.85
N GLU A 249 9.07 14.44 -1.40
CA GLU A 249 10.11 15.48 -1.53
C GLU A 249 10.44 15.77 -3.00
N GLU A 250 10.60 14.74 -3.81
CA GLU A 250 11.01 14.84 -5.21
C GLU A 250 9.91 15.45 -6.10
N ASP A 251 8.67 15.04 -5.92
CA ASP A 251 7.59 15.32 -6.86
C ASP A 251 6.43 16.14 -6.29
N PHE A 252 6.22 16.18 -4.96
CA PHE A 252 5.05 16.80 -4.34
C PHE A 252 5.38 18.02 -3.50
N TRP A 253 6.60 18.56 -3.64
CA TRP A 253 7.04 19.81 -3.00
C TRP A 253 6.92 19.79 -1.47
N PHE A 254 7.04 18.63 -0.88
CA PHE A 254 7.25 18.47 0.54
C PHE A 254 8.74 18.75 0.85
N GLU A 255 9.01 19.56 1.84
CA GLU A 255 10.38 19.89 2.26
C GLU A 255 10.64 19.30 3.65
N PRO A 256 11.86 18.75 3.92
CA PRO A 256 12.14 18.03 5.16
C PRO A 256 11.97 18.86 6.46
N ASP A 257 12.02 20.20 6.37
CA ASP A 257 11.83 21.11 7.49
C ASP A 257 10.34 21.39 7.81
N MET A 258 9.42 20.95 6.96
CA MET A 258 7.98 21.11 7.17
C MET A 258 7.42 20.22 8.26
N ALA A 259 8.02 19.04 8.49
CA ALA A 259 7.58 18.10 9.51
C ALA A 259 8.72 17.20 9.99
N THR A 260 8.60 16.69 11.22
CA THR A 260 9.45 15.58 11.69
C THR A 260 8.88 14.27 11.16
N VAL A 261 9.60 13.61 10.27
CA VAL A 261 9.17 12.31 9.70
C VAL A 261 9.82 11.16 10.44
N VAL A 262 9.02 10.19 10.86
CA VAL A 262 9.44 8.95 11.52
C VAL A 262 9.08 7.78 10.62
N HIS A 263 10.10 7.11 10.05
CA HIS A 263 9.88 5.93 9.20
C HIS A 263 9.68 4.68 10.05
N ARG A 264 8.44 4.50 10.49
CA ARG A 264 8.02 3.40 11.36
C ARG A 264 6.52 3.19 11.26
N ASP A 265 6.05 2.01 11.65
CA ASP A 265 4.63 1.78 11.89
C ASP A 265 4.07 2.86 12.86
N ALA A 266 2.93 3.43 12.50
CA ALA A 266 2.39 4.59 13.21
C ALA A 266 1.93 4.28 14.64
N ARG A 267 1.40 3.07 14.89
CA ARG A 267 1.02 2.63 16.24
C ARG A 267 2.25 2.49 17.12
N VAL A 268 3.33 1.93 16.59
CA VAL A 268 4.61 1.81 17.30
C VAL A 268 5.20 3.19 17.55
N ALA A 269 5.23 4.07 16.56
CA ALA A 269 5.73 5.43 16.70
C ALA A 269 4.95 6.23 17.76
N LEU A 270 3.63 6.11 17.77
CA LEU A 270 2.76 6.76 18.74
C LEU A 270 2.93 6.18 20.15
N TRP A 271 3.11 4.87 20.26
CA TRP A 271 3.34 4.18 21.53
C TRP A 271 4.67 4.57 22.17
N GLU A 272 5.74 4.69 21.39
CA GLU A 272 7.07 5.11 21.85
C GLU A 272 7.16 6.63 22.13
N SER A 273 6.23 7.42 21.62
CA SER A 273 6.21 8.87 21.84
C SER A 273 5.77 9.18 23.27
N GLU A 274 6.53 10.02 23.97
CA GLU A 274 6.12 10.61 25.25
C GLU A 274 5.31 11.90 25.06
N ALA A 275 5.28 12.45 23.85
CA ALA A 275 4.57 13.68 23.53
C ALA A 275 3.05 13.48 23.52
N ARG A 276 2.34 14.56 23.82
CA ARG A 276 0.90 14.68 23.57
C ARG A 276 0.68 15.65 22.43
N TYR A 277 -0.28 15.34 21.59
CA TYR A 277 -0.58 16.09 20.39
C TYR A 277 -1.96 16.74 20.51
N ASP A 278 -2.10 17.95 20.02
CA ASP A 278 -3.40 18.63 19.95
C ASP A 278 -4.29 17.99 18.87
N VAL A 279 -3.67 17.49 17.81
CA VAL A 279 -4.36 16.82 16.72
C VAL A 279 -3.64 15.52 16.35
N ILE A 280 -4.41 14.43 16.22
CA ILE A 280 -3.91 13.19 15.62
C ILE A 280 -4.75 12.91 14.38
N ILE A 281 -4.10 12.66 13.24
CA ILE A 281 -4.76 12.35 11.97
C ILE A 281 -4.47 10.92 11.57
N GLY A 282 -5.51 10.13 11.27
CA GLY A 282 -5.45 8.80 10.72
C GLY A 282 -5.75 8.81 9.22
N ASP A 283 -4.73 8.69 8.38
CA ASP A 283 -4.86 8.65 6.92
C ASP A 283 -3.91 7.62 6.29
N ALA A 284 -3.85 6.43 6.89
CA ALA A 284 -3.05 5.31 6.40
C ALA A 284 -3.96 4.24 5.80
N PHE A 285 -3.59 3.78 4.61
CA PHE A 285 -4.31 2.74 3.88
C PHE A 285 -3.34 1.66 3.39
N THR A 286 -3.77 0.39 3.50
CA THR A 286 -3.20 -0.73 2.77
C THR A 286 -4.21 -1.11 1.71
N ASP A 287 -3.94 -0.81 0.45
CA ASP A 287 -4.92 -0.93 -0.62
C ASP A 287 -6.14 -0.02 -0.36
N ILE A 288 -7.33 -0.57 -0.18
CA ILE A 288 -8.58 0.18 0.00
C ILE A 288 -8.96 0.37 1.48
N ALA A 289 -8.39 -0.41 2.39
CA ALA A 289 -8.74 -0.44 3.79
C ALA A 289 -7.67 0.21 4.67
N VAL A 290 -8.11 0.75 5.79
CA VAL A 290 -7.20 1.12 6.88
C VAL A 290 -6.60 -0.16 7.47
N PRO A 291 -5.29 -0.21 7.80
CA PRO A 291 -4.70 -1.35 8.48
C PRO A 291 -5.46 -1.73 9.75
N GLU A 292 -5.83 -3.01 9.90
CA GLU A 292 -6.71 -3.48 10.97
C GLU A 292 -6.23 -3.09 12.37
N HIS A 293 -4.92 -3.12 12.62
CA HIS A 293 -4.31 -2.74 13.91
C HIS A 293 -4.37 -1.22 14.23
N LEU A 294 -4.83 -0.38 13.29
CA LEU A 294 -5.02 1.06 13.45
C LEU A 294 -6.50 1.45 13.62
N VAL A 295 -7.39 0.48 13.83
CA VAL A 295 -8.83 0.72 14.04
C VAL A 295 -9.38 -0.01 15.25
N THR A 296 -8.53 -0.55 16.11
CA THR A 296 -8.92 -1.34 17.27
C THR A 296 -9.18 -0.47 18.50
N LEU A 297 -9.94 -0.98 19.44
CA LEU A 297 -10.22 -0.37 20.74
C LEU A 297 -8.91 0.01 21.46
N GLU A 298 -7.93 -0.89 21.43
CA GLU A 298 -6.63 -0.70 22.07
C GLU A 298 -5.83 0.42 21.38
N PHE A 299 -5.90 0.50 20.06
CA PHE A 299 -5.26 1.58 19.32
C PHE A 299 -5.93 2.93 19.60
N PHE A 300 -7.26 3.00 19.61
CA PHE A 300 -7.97 4.25 19.94
C PHE A 300 -7.75 4.65 21.40
N GLY A 301 -7.57 3.69 22.31
CA GLY A 301 -7.11 3.95 23.67
C GLY A 301 -5.74 4.64 23.71
N LEU A 302 -4.77 4.13 22.93
CA LEU A 302 -3.47 4.75 22.79
C LEU A 302 -3.57 6.16 22.17
N VAL A 303 -4.40 6.36 21.15
CA VAL A 303 -4.66 7.68 20.56
C VAL A 303 -5.18 8.65 21.63
N SER A 304 -6.16 8.23 22.44
CA SER A 304 -6.73 9.05 23.52
C SER A 304 -5.67 9.43 24.57
N GLU A 305 -4.77 8.51 24.93
CA GLU A 305 -3.66 8.78 25.86
C GLU A 305 -2.65 9.79 25.32
N ARG A 306 -2.46 9.82 24.00
CA ARG A 306 -1.53 10.71 23.31
C ARG A 306 -2.16 12.04 22.87
N LEU A 307 -3.46 12.20 23.00
CA LEU A 307 -4.11 13.48 22.80
C LEU A 307 -3.84 14.42 24.00
N ALA A 308 -3.58 15.68 23.70
CA ALA A 308 -3.55 16.75 24.68
C ALA A 308 -4.97 17.04 25.19
N PRO A 309 -5.15 17.65 26.37
CA PRO A 309 -6.47 18.07 26.85
C PRO A 309 -7.17 18.97 25.82
N GLY A 310 -8.39 18.60 25.42
CA GLY A 310 -9.13 19.27 24.34
C GLY A 310 -8.65 18.96 22.93
N GLY A 311 -7.75 18.00 22.79
CA GLY A 311 -7.27 17.52 21.48
C GLY A 311 -8.32 16.74 20.72
N VAL A 312 -8.08 16.54 19.42
CA VAL A 312 -9.00 15.87 18.49
C VAL A 312 -8.27 14.82 17.65
N PHE A 313 -8.95 13.70 17.45
CA PHE A 313 -8.58 12.67 16.48
C PHE A 313 -9.46 12.79 15.24
N ALA A 314 -8.87 12.82 14.05
CA ALA A 314 -9.57 12.82 12.78
C ALA A 314 -9.10 11.64 11.93
N MET A 315 -10.02 10.82 11.45
CA MET A 315 -9.70 9.60 10.72
C MET A 315 -10.44 9.52 9.39
N ASN A 316 -9.70 9.30 8.31
CA ASN A 316 -10.27 9.00 7.00
C ASN A 316 -10.74 7.54 6.94
N LEU A 317 -11.93 7.34 6.41
CA LEU A 317 -12.53 6.04 6.14
C LEU A 317 -13.29 6.09 4.82
N ILE A 318 -13.16 5.02 4.03
CA ILE A 318 -13.96 4.84 2.81
C ILE A 318 -14.88 3.66 3.04
N ASP A 319 -16.17 3.82 2.75
CA ASP A 319 -17.13 2.72 2.88
C ASP A 319 -18.17 2.76 1.77
N ASN A 320 -18.89 1.65 1.59
CA ASN A 320 -19.99 1.53 0.64
C ASN A 320 -21.30 2.03 1.25
N THR A 321 -21.93 3.00 0.58
CA THR A 321 -23.21 3.58 1.06
C THR A 321 -24.39 2.59 1.09
N GLY A 322 -24.23 1.41 0.50
CA GLY A 322 -25.24 0.34 0.52
C GLY A 322 -25.23 -0.50 1.80
N SER A 323 -24.10 -0.58 2.52
CA SER A 323 -23.98 -1.33 3.79
C SER A 323 -23.62 -0.45 4.97
N LEU A 324 -22.56 0.34 4.88
CA LEU A 324 -21.97 1.17 5.95
C LEU A 324 -21.48 0.34 7.17
N ASP A 325 -21.15 -0.94 6.97
CA ASP A 325 -20.76 -1.85 8.04
C ASP A 325 -19.41 -1.45 8.66
N ALA A 326 -18.44 -1.05 7.82
CA ALA A 326 -17.15 -0.59 8.30
C ALA A 326 -17.25 0.74 9.05
N LEU A 327 -18.04 1.68 8.54
CA LEU A 327 -18.30 2.96 9.20
C LEU A 327 -18.94 2.75 10.57
N ALA A 328 -19.96 1.89 10.65
CA ALA A 328 -20.62 1.56 11.89
C ALA A 328 -19.68 0.94 12.93
N ALA A 329 -18.85 -0.03 12.51
CA ALA A 329 -17.89 -0.69 13.40
C ALA A 329 -16.83 0.28 13.95
N VAL A 330 -16.25 1.13 13.08
CA VAL A 330 -15.28 2.13 13.52
C VAL A 330 -15.92 3.19 14.42
N ALA A 331 -17.11 3.67 14.08
CA ALA A 331 -17.84 4.64 14.91
C ALA A 331 -18.22 4.05 16.29
N ALA A 332 -18.69 2.81 16.34
CA ALA A 332 -18.99 2.11 17.58
C ALA A 332 -17.73 1.95 18.45
N THR A 333 -16.60 1.55 17.84
CA THR A 333 -15.33 1.37 18.55
C THR A 333 -14.79 2.70 19.10
N LEU A 334 -14.88 3.78 18.34
CA LEU A 334 -14.46 5.12 18.79
C LEU A 334 -15.31 5.61 19.97
N ARG A 335 -16.61 5.32 19.98
CA ARG A 335 -17.53 5.71 21.06
C ARG A 335 -17.27 5.04 22.40
N GLU A 336 -16.59 3.89 22.41
CA GLU A 336 -16.11 3.27 23.65
C GLU A 336 -15.00 4.09 24.35
N ILE A 337 -14.30 4.94 23.59
CA ILE A 337 -13.15 5.71 24.08
C ILE A 337 -13.46 7.20 24.18
N PHE A 338 -14.17 7.77 23.20
CA PHE A 338 -14.34 9.21 23.07
C PHE A 338 -15.78 9.64 23.38
N PRO A 339 -15.98 10.67 24.23
CA PRO A 339 -17.32 11.21 24.54
C PRO A 339 -18.05 11.80 23.33
N SER A 340 -17.33 12.32 22.35
CA SER A 340 -17.87 12.88 21.12
C SER A 340 -17.24 12.18 19.91
N VAL A 341 -18.10 11.66 19.04
CA VAL A 341 -17.71 11.04 17.74
C VAL A 341 -18.66 11.53 16.67
N GLU A 342 -18.15 12.31 15.76
CA GLU A 342 -18.89 12.86 14.62
C GLU A 342 -18.44 12.17 13.32
N VAL A 343 -19.37 11.95 12.41
CA VAL A 343 -19.10 11.42 11.07
C VAL A 343 -19.35 12.51 10.04
N TRP A 344 -18.32 12.91 9.32
CA TRP A 344 -18.37 13.97 8.31
C TRP A 344 -18.25 13.40 6.91
N THR A 345 -19.00 13.95 5.96
CA THR A 345 -18.94 13.57 4.54
C THR A 345 -19.39 14.71 3.64
N GLU A 346 -19.27 14.58 2.34
CA GLU A 346 -19.77 15.54 1.36
C GLU A 346 -21.30 15.73 1.49
N ALA A 347 -21.75 16.98 1.48
CA ALA A 347 -23.16 17.35 1.69
C ALA A 347 -23.99 17.17 0.41
N ARG A 348 -24.01 15.98 -0.16
CA ARG A 348 -24.88 15.57 -1.26
C ARG A 348 -25.53 14.21 -0.94
N PRO A 349 -26.68 13.91 -1.52
CA PRO A 349 -27.23 12.56 -1.43
C PRO A 349 -26.24 11.52 -1.96
N PRO A 350 -26.07 10.36 -1.31
CA PRO A 350 -25.28 9.29 -1.82
C PRO A 350 -25.92 8.65 -3.06
N GLU A 351 -25.10 8.19 -4.00
CA GLU A 351 -25.56 7.28 -5.04
C GLU A 351 -25.72 5.85 -4.47
N PRO A 352 -26.58 5.03 -5.05
CA PRO A 352 -26.70 3.63 -4.61
C PRO A 352 -25.38 2.89 -4.74
N ASN A 353 -24.94 2.23 -3.65
CA ASN A 353 -23.68 1.48 -3.58
C ASN A 353 -22.43 2.30 -3.91
N GLU A 354 -22.48 3.59 -3.70
CA GLU A 354 -21.33 4.47 -3.87
C GLU A 354 -20.25 4.18 -2.83
N ARG A 355 -19.01 4.11 -3.26
CA ARG A 355 -17.84 4.19 -2.36
C ARG A 355 -17.65 5.64 -1.97
N ARG A 356 -17.86 5.93 -0.70
CA ARG A 356 -17.87 7.29 -0.18
C ARG A 356 -16.82 7.50 0.88
N VAL A 357 -16.24 8.68 0.86
CA VAL A 357 -15.29 9.15 1.87
C VAL A 357 -16.04 9.69 3.08
N PHE A 358 -15.62 9.24 4.26
CA PHE A 358 -16.04 9.74 5.55
C PHE A 358 -14.82 10.17 6.35
N VAL A 359 -14.95 11.22 7.16
CA VAL A 359 -13.99 11.55 8.19
C VAL A 359 -14.66 11.46 9.53
N LEU A 360 -14.20 10.57 10.39
CA LEU A 360 -14.62 10.48 11.77
C LEU A 360 -13.80 11.44 12.59
N LEU A 361 -14.47 12.30 13.34
CA LEU A 361 -13.85 13.31 14.20
C LEU A 361 -14.21 12.98 15.66
N ALA A 362 -13.21 12.60 16.45
CA ALA A 362 -13.41 12.14 17.82
C ALA A 362 -12.67 13.02 18.84
N GLY A 363 -13.25 13.24 20.00
CA GLY A 363 -12.65 14.06 21.06
C GLY A 363 -13.56 14.20 22.27
N ALA A 364 -13.26 15.18 23.11
CA ALA A 364 -14.03 15.43 24.34
C ALA A 364 -15.32 16.25 24.10
N GLU A 365 -15.35 17.06 23.05
CA GLU A 365 -16.44 18.00 22.76
C GLU A 365 -16.91 17.86 21.31
N ASP A 366 -18.12 18.32 21.02
CA ASP A 366 -18.64 18.41 19.68
C ASP A 366 -18.08 19.60 18.90
N SER A 367 -18.19 19.53 17.57
CA SER A 367 -17.81 20.63 16.70
C SER A 367 -18.74 21.82 16.85
N PRO A 368 -18.21 23.06 16.75
CA PRO A 368 -19.03 24.26 16.87
C PRO A 368 -20.02 24.48 15.73
N VAL A 369 -19.82 23.76 14.61
CA VAL A 369 -20.64 23.84 13.41
C VAL A 369 -20.88 22.43 12.86
N SER A 370 -21.98 22.22 12.17
CA SER A 370 -22.34 20.96 11.53
C SER A 370 -22.05 20.93 10.02
N ALA A 371 -21.51 22.02 9.45
CA ALA A 371 -21.15 22.09 8.04
C ALA A 371 -19.96 23.03 7.83
N ILE A 372 -19.14 22.71 6.85
CA ILE A 372 -18.02 23.54 6.36
C ILE A 372 -18.06 23.61 4.84
N GLU A 373 -17.46 24.65 4.29
CA GLU A 373 -17.36 24.85 2.84
C GLU A 373 -15.91 25.07 2.44
N THR A 374 -15.48 24.45 1.35
CA THR A 374 -14.20 24.73 0.69
C THR A 374 -14.46 25.43 -0.64
N LYS A 375 -13.57 26.36 -1.03
CA LYS A 375 -13.73 27.16 -2.26
C LYS A 375 -12.79 26.71 -3.38
N ALA A 376 -11.75 25.96 -3.07
CA ALA A 376 -10.74 25.53 -4.02
C ALA A 376 -10.45 24.03 -3.85
N PRO A 377 -10.21 23.28 -4.95
CA PRO A 377 -10.22 23.73 -6.35
C PRO A 377 -11.59 24.04 -6.92
N GLY A 378 -12.66 23.69 -6.23
CA GLY A 378 -14.06 23.97 -6.52
C GLY A 378 -14.84 24.16 -5.23
N GLU A 379 -16.03 24.73 -5.32
CA GLU A 379 -16.92 24.84 -4.16
C GLU A 379 -17.44 23.46 -3.78
N LYS A 380 -17.13 23.03 -2.57
CA LYS A 380 -17.65 21.81 -1.95
C LYS A 380 -18.12 22.10 -0.54
N ARG A 381 -19.19 21.43 -0.15
CA ARG A 381 -19.74 21.49 1.20
C ARG A 381 -19.65 20.12 1.84
N PHE A 382 -19.15 20.08 3.05
CA PHE A 382 -19.12 18.91 3.90
C PHE A 382 -19.99 19.14 5.12
N GLN A 383 -20.61 18.07 5.62
CA GLN A 383 -21.50 18.14 6.78
C GLN A 383 -21.29 16.96 7.71
N ALA A 384 -21.54 17.17 8.99
CA ALA A 384 -21.69 16.09 9.94
C ALA A 384 -23.02 15.36 9.67
N LEU A 385 -22.99 14.04 9.72
CA LEU A 385 -24.21 13.24 9.73
C LEU A 385 -24.93 13.46 11.04
N ASP A 386 -26.27 13.35 11.01
CA ASP A 386 -27.07 13.39 12.22
C ASP A 386 -26.70 12.25 13.16
N THR A 387 -26.54 12.55 14.43
CA THR A 387 -26.13 11.55 15.45
C THR A 387 -27.12 10.40 15.53
N GLY A 388 -28.43 10.68 15.45
CA GLY A 388 -29.45 9.64 15.46
C GLY A 388 -29.38 8.74 14.23
N TYR A 389 -28.98 9.28 13.07
CA TYR A 389 -28.74 8.46 11.89
C TYR A 389 -27.51 7.54 12.05
N VAL A 390 -26.44 8.03 12.66
CA VAL A 390 -25.28 7.19 12.98
C VAL A 390 -25.64 6.09 13.98
N ASP A 391 -26.47 6.43 15.00
CA ASP A 391 -27.00 5.46 15.96
C ASP A 391 -27.83 4.36 15.27
N GLU A 392 -28.72 4.76 14.35
CA GLU A 392 -29.50 3.82 13.55
C GLU A 392 -28.63 2.87 12.71
N ILE A 393 -27.56 3.38 12.10
CA ILE A 393 -26.63 2.54 11.34
C ILE A 393 -25.96 1.52 12.27
N ILE A 394 -25.43 1.96 13.41
CA ILE A 394 -24.76 1.09 14.40
C ILE A 394 -25.71 -0.02 14.88
N GLU A 395 -26.94 0.32 15.21
CA GLU A 395 -27.95 -0.66 15.66
C GLU A 395 -28.34 -1.63 14.54
N LYS A 396 -28.59 -1.11 13.33
CA LYS A 396 -29.04 -1.90 12.19
C LYS A 396 -28.01 -2.92 11.70
N THR A 397 -26.74 -2.57 11.79
CA THR A 397 -25.65 -3.45 11.36
C THR A 397 -25.17 -4.39 12.46
N ASP A 398 -25.71 -4.28 13.69
CA ASP A 398 -25.17 -4.98 14.87
C ASP A 398 -23.67 -4.75 14.99
N ALA A 399 -23.26 -3.48 14.96
CA ALA A 399 -21.90 -3.06 14.70
C ALA A 399 -20.90 -3.65 15.70
N LEU A 400 -19.89 -4.31 15.17
CA LEU A 400 -18.82 -4.93 15.94
C LEU A 400 -17.91 -3.85 16.54
N VAL A 401 -17.56 -3.98 17.82
CA VAL A 401 -16.43 -3.28 18.43
C VAL A 401 -15.13 -3.99 18.01
N LEU A 402 -14.28 -3.27 17.29
CA LEU A 402 -13.04 -3.80 16.74
C LEU A 402 -11.96 -3.88 17.84
N THR A 403 -11.32 -5.03 17.98
CA THR A 403 -10.27 -5.28 18.97
C THR A 403 -9.02 -5.86 18.30
N ASP A 404 -7.88 -5.86 18.99
CA ASP A 404 -6.65 -6.47 18.46
C ASP A 404 -6.82 -7.96 18.13
N ASP A 405 -7.72 -8.64 18.82
CA ASP A 405 -8.04 -10.06 18.56
C ASP A 405 -9.00 -10.24 17.37
N HIS A 406 -9.79 -9.21 17.03
CA HIS A 406 -10.79 -9.30 15.96
C HIS A 406 -11.16 -7.94 15.37
N ALA A 407 -10.60 -7.61 14.23
CA ALA A 407 -10.83 -6.36 13.50
C ALA A 407 -10.97 -6.60 11.98
N PRO A 408 -12.02 -7.28 11.50
CA PRO A 408 -12.15 -7.68 10.10
C PRO A 408 -12.61 -6.52 9.20
N LEU A 409 -11.98 -5.34 9.30
CA LEU A 409 -12.42 -4.11 8.63
C LEU A 409 -12.51 -4.27 7.11
N SER A 410 -11.52 -4.92 6.51
CA SER A 410 -11.49 -5.16 5.06
C SER A 410 -12.71 -5.95 4.56
N HIS A 411 -13.23 -6.88 5.37
CA HIS A 411 -14.45 -7.63 5.04
C HIS A 411 -15.71 -6.78 5.21
N LEU A 412 -15.74 -5.88 6.19
CA LEU A 412 -16.89 -4.99 6.46
C LEU A 412 -17.07 -3.92 5.38
N MET A 413 -16.01 -3.53 4.68
CA MET A 413 -16.07 -2.50 3.63
C MET A 413 -16.84 -2.92 2.37
N GLY A 414 -17.48 -4.10 2.39
CA GLY A 414 -18.34 -4.57 1.30
C GLY A 414 -17.62 -4.78 -0.03
N PHE A 415 -16.29 -4.90 -0.01
CA PHE A 415 -15.53 -5.23 -1.21
C PHE A 415 -15.80 -6.68 -1.63
N ASN A 416 -16.67 -6.85 -2.60
CA ASN A 416 -16.90 -8.15 -3.24
C ASN A 416 -16.28 -8.13 -4.64
N PRO A 417 -15.08 -8.69 -4.83
CA PRO A 417 -14.38 -8.68 -6.12
C PRO A 417 -15.09 -9.50 -7.21
N VAL A 418 -16.22 -10.11 -6.88
CA VAL A 418 -16.97 -10.98 -7.78
C VAL A 418 -18.19 -10.28 -8.41
N ILE A 419 -18.61 -9.13 -7.90
CA ILE A 419 -19.90 -8.51 -8.25
C ILE A 419 -19.75 -7.11 -8.89
N ASP A 420 -18.64 -6.44 -8.75
CA ASP A 420 -18.39 -5.10 -9.30
C ASP A 420 -17.50 -5.12 -10.53
#